data_eec9dd0672f7921ca028259960386d8d
#
_entry.id   eec9dd0672f7921ca028259960386d8d
#
_cell.length_a   1.000
_cell.length_b   1.000
_cell.length_c   1.000
_cell.angle_alpha   90.00
_cell.angle_beta   90.00
_cell.angle_gamma   90.00
#
_symmetry.space_group_name_H-M   'P 1'
#
loop_
_entity.id
_entity.type
_entity.pdbx_description
1 polymer ?
#
loop_
_entity_poly.entity_id
_entity_poly.type
_entity_poly.pdbx_seq_one_letter_code
_entity_poly.pdbx_strand_id
1 'polypeptide(L)'
;MTLTPAQVGYDIDKNGKLEGAEMANYTQAIIDGAISGSSTNAKSSVETSIKKTKLTQQTALVYMQSAAQDAGYTAEFSKEDVAQFIKDFNSEQGKQIEKVVTSTSQKITPGGTTQGAVDKIISTTAKEEYPSLFKPADFASDWVWNKVNFKDEKGLGAKSLDALAKVRGLVKSFELLSVTDNDIRAAAKQIAMGKKTVNAYQLELQQIAKKEYPQFADRFSADPTLTTYDIAAPVINLLAKTWEMDAKDIKMDDPIVMSYMNYAGPDGKGQPPSRHDLILKAKADKTKYPYTEEANNNARDAAVGLARAFGFGV
;
A
#
# COMPACT_ATOMS: atom_id res chain seq x y z
N MET A 1 18.45 -48.90 -17.31
CA MET A 1 17.33 -48.64 -16.41
C MET A 1 16.07 -48.83 -17.24
N THR A 2 15.10 -49.55 -16.78
CA THR A 2 13.80 -49.72 -17.44
C THR A 2 12.92 -48.48 -17.14
N LEU A 3 12.36 -47.86 -18.20
CA LEU A 3 11.42 -46.77 -18.07
C LEU A 3 10.16 -47.21 -17.28
N THR A 4 9.64 -46.31 -16.47
CA THR A 4 8.32 -46.51 -15.82
C THR A 4 7.20 -46.41 -16.88
N PRO A 5 6.01 -46.99 -16.62
CA PRO A 5 4.88 -46.89 -17.54
C PRO A 5 4.53 -45.46 -17.96
N ALA A 6 4.72 -44.48 -17.04
CA ALA A 6 4.51 -43.06 -17.33
C ALA A 6 5.59 -42.48 -18.25
N GLN A 7 6.83 -42.97 -18.19
CA GLN A 7 7.94 -42.52 -19.01
C GLN A 7 7.90 -43.08 -20.41
N VAL A 8 7.39 -44.32 -20.59
CA VAL A 8 7.28 -44.98 -21.91
C VAL A 8 6.49 -44.16 -22.93
N GLY A 9 5.47 -43.40 -22.48
CA GLY A 9 4.69 -42.55 -23.34
C GLY A 9 5.44 -41.33 -23.90
N TYR A 10 6.60 -40.99 -23.32
CA TYR A 10 7.45 -39.87 -23.74
C TYR A 10 8.75 -40.33 -24.45
N ASP A 11 9.00 -41.63 -24.51
CA ASP A 11 10.08 -42.25 -25.29
C ASP A 11 9.64 -42.35 -26.75
N ILE A 12 9.87 -41.30 -27.54
CA ILE A 12 9.36 -41.11 -28.89
C ILE A 12 10.13 -42.00 -29.87
N ASP A 13 11.44 -42.16 -29.65
CA ASP A 13 12.31 -42.97 -30.50
C ASP A 13 12.41 -44.46 -30.06
N LYS A 14 11.73 -44.79 -28.95
CA LYS A 14 11.62 -46.15 -28.36
C LYS A 14 12.96 -46.80 -28.07
N ASN A 15 13.98 -45.99 -27.71
CA ASN A 15 15.31 -46.49 -27.37
C ASN A 15 15.40 -46.96 -25.88
N GLY A 16 14.32 -46.89 -25.14
CA GLY A 16 14.24 -47.27 -23.73
C GLY A 16 14.90 -46.28 -22.79
N LYS A 17 15.08 -45.02 -23.22
CA LYS A 17 15.62 -43.91 -22.44
C LYS A 17 14.84 -42.62 -22.78
N LEU A 18 14.77 -41.73 -21.81
CA LEU A 18 14.30 -40.36 -22.05
C LEU A 18 15.52 -39.44 -22.17
N GLU A 19 15.74 -38.88 -23.34
CA GLU A 19 16.87 -38.00 -23.62
C GLU A 19 16.42 -36.68 -24.27
N GLY A 20 17.18 -35.60 -24.09
CA GLY A 20 16.91 -34.33 -24.74
C GLY A 20 15.46 -33.82 -24.64
N ALA A 21 14.78 -33.68 -25.79
CA ALA A 21 13.43 -33.17 -25.86
C ALA A 21 12.39 -34.06 -25.18
N GLU A 22 12.59 -35.38 -25.16
CA GLU A 22 11.69 -36.34 -24.52
C GLU A 22 11.70 -36.16 -23.01
N MET A 23 12.89 -36.03 -22.42
CA MET A 23 13.03 -35.70 -21.01
C MET A 23 12.43 -34.34 -20.68
N ALA A 24 12.57 -33.34 -21.54
CA ALA A 24 11.97 -32.03 -21.36
C ALA A 24 10.45 -32.12 -21.36
N ASN A 25 9.84 -32.83 -22.30
CA ASN A 25 8.41 -33.02 -22.42
C ASN A 25 7.86 -33.80 -21.20
N TYR A 26 8.55 -34.84 -20.78
CA TYR A 26 8.17 -35.62 -19.61
C TYR A 26 8.24 -34.75 -18.34
N THR A 27 9.29 -33.97 -18.17
CA THR A 27 9.47 -33.05 -17.04
C THR A 27 8.39 -31.98 -17.03
N GLN A 28 8.06 -31.41 -18.21
CA GLN A 28 6.98 -30.43 -18.32
C GLN A 28 5.62 -31.04 -17.97
N ALA A 29 5.33 -32.26 -18.42
CA ALA A 29 4.10 -32.94 -18.10
C ALA A 29 3.95 -33.30 -16.60
N ILE A 30 5.08 -33.52 -15.92
CA ILE A 30 5.11 -33.63 -14.45
C ILE A 30 4.75 -32.31 -13.80
N ILE A 31 5.37 -31.21 -14.27
CA ILE A 31 5.11 -29.84 -13.77
C ILE A 31 3.65 -29.46 -13.97
N ASP A 32 3.09 -29.77 -15.13
CA ASP A 32 1.69 -29.47 -15.49
C ASP A 32 0.67 -30.39 -14.80
N GLY A 33 1.12 -31.36 -13.98
CA GLY A 33 0.26 -32.32 -13.29
C GLY A 33 -0.41 -33.33 -14.21
N ALA A 34 -0.05 -33.41 -15.49
CA ALA A 34 -0.60 -34.34 -16.46
C ALA A 34 -0.22 -35.79 -16.16
N ILE A 35 0.83 -36.03 -15.36
CA ILE A 35 1.30 -37.35 -14.93
C ILE A 35 1.07 -37.50 -13.42
N SER A 36 -0.07 -38.02 -13.04
CA SER A 36 -0.53 -38.12 -11.64
C SER A 36 0.35 -38.92 -10.68
N GLY A 37 1.30 -39.72 -11.16
CA GLY A 37 2.17 -40.54 -10.32
C GLY A 37 3.47 -39.88 -9.84
N SER A 38 3.92 -38.81 -10.52
CA SER A 38 5.25 -38.22 -10.29
C SER A 38 5.17 -36.90 -9.49
N SER A 39 4.10 -36.11 -9.63
CA SER A 39 3.91 -34.91 -8.80
C SER A 39 3.67 -35.24 -7.33
N THR A 40 3.04 -36.39 -7.05
CA THR A 40 2.90 -36.93 -5.68
C THR A 40 4.22 -37.30 -5.05
N ASN A 41 5.19 -37.80 -5.81
CA ASN A 41 6.51 -38.19 -5.30
C ASN A 41 7.38 -36.95 -5.02
N ALA A 42 7.39 -35.95 -5.89
CA ALA A 42 8.11 -34.70 -5.66
C ALA A 42 7.55 -33.94 -4.44
N LYS A 43 6.23 -33.84 -4.34
CA LYS A 43 5.53 -33.28 -3.19
C LYS A 43 5.82 -34.05 -1.91
N SER A 44 5.80 -35.38 -1.97
CA SER A 44 6.12 -36.29 -0.85
C SER A 44 7.58 -36.17 -0.41
N SER A 45 8.54 -36.04 -1.36
CA SER A 45 9.97 -35.86 -1.07
C SER A 45 10.24 -34.51 -0.41
N VAL A 46 9.56 -33.44 -0.83
CA VAL A 46 9.65 -32.12 -0.21
C VAL A 46 8.99 -32.13 1.17
N GLU A 47 7.81 -32.73 1.29
CA GLU A 47 7.10 -32.87 2.56
C GLU A 47 7.85 -33.67 3.61
N THR A 48 8.59 -34.71 3.19
CA THR A 48 9.48 -35.50 4.08
C THR A 48 10.80 -34.77 4.38
N SER A 49 11.26 -33.89 3.49
CA SER A 49 12.49 -33.15 3.65
C SER A 49 12.34 -31.88 4.46
N ILE A 50 11.17 -31.21 4.40
CA ILE A 50 10.86 -30.04 5.19
C ILE A 50 10.29 -30.49 6.54
N LYS A 51 11.00 -30.11 7.60
CA LYS A 51 10.51 -30.35 8.95
C LYS A 51 9.36 -29.38 9.23
N LYS A 52 8.11 -29.88 9.04
CA LYS A 52 6.91 -29.09 9.36
C LYS A 52 6.90 -28.69 10.82
N THR A 53 6.69 -27.40 11.08
CA THR A 53 6.51 -26.89 12.44
C THR A 53 5.13 -27.32 12.92
N LYS A 54 5.07 -28.12 13.98
CA LYS A 54 3.82 -28.49 14.64
C LYS A 54 3.59 -27.54 15.82
N LEU A 55 2.53 -26.75 15.75
CA LEU A 55 2.12 -25.90 16.85
C LEU A 55 1.22 -26.68 17.82
N THR A 56 1.60 -26.67 19.10
CA THR A 56 0.68 -26.98 20.19
C THR A 56 -0.16 -25.76 20.54
N GLN A 57 -1.27 -25.94 21.26
CA GLN A 57 -2.07 -24.78 21.71
C GLN A 57 -1.23 -23.79 22.53
N GLN A 58 -0.35 -24.30 23.40
CA GLN A 58 0.52 -23.45 24.21
C GLN A 58 1.53 -22.69 23.37
N THR A 59 2.19 -23.33 22.41
CA THR A 59 3.15 -22.66 21.50
C THR A 59 2.46 -21.63 20.61
N ALA A 60 1.28 -21.94 20.11
CA ALA A 60 0.45 -21.03 19.33
C ALA A 60 0.10 -19.78 20.13
N LEU A 61 -0.36 -19.98 21.39
CA LEU A 61 -0.70 -18.87 22.28
C LEU A 61 0.50 -17.97 22.57
N VAL A 62 1.71 -18.52 22.76
CA VAL A 62 2.93 -17.74 22.95
C VAL A 62 3.24 -16.85 21.74
N TYR A 63 3.16 -17.38 20.51
CA TYR A 63 3.35 -16.61 19.30
C TYR A 63 2.30 -15.50 19.16
N MET A 64 1.02 -15.83 19.43
CA MET A 64 -0.07 -14.86 19.36
C MET A 64 0.09 -13.76 20.41
N GLN A 65 0.47 -14.08 21.64
CA GLN A 65 0.68 -13.10 22.72
C GLN A 65 1.87 -12.18 22.42
N SER A 66 2.99 -12.73 21.94
CA SER A 66 4.14 -11.92 21.54
C SER A 66 3.75 -10.95 20.43
N ALA A 67 3.07 -11.43 19.39
CA ALA A 67 2.60 -10.58 18.31
C ALA A 67 1.57 -9.54 18.77
N ALA A 68 0.70 -9.89 19.74
CA ALA A 68 -0.27 -8.98 20.33
C ALA A 68 0.41 -7.85 21.10
N GLN A 69 1.43 -8.17 21.88
CA GLN A 69 2.22 -7.19 22.61
C GLN A 69 2.88 -6.20 21.65
N ASP A 70 3.48 -6.69 20.56
CA ASP A 70 4.10 -5.86 19.53
C ASP A 70 3.09 -4.98 18.79
N ALA A 71 1.88 -5.49 18.58
CA ALA A 71 0.77 -4.78 17.95
C ALA A 71 0.04 -3.80 18.89
N GLY A 72 0.30 -3.88 20.20
CA GLY A 72 -0.48 -3.18 21.22
C GLY A 72 -1.93 -3.67 21.30
N TYR A 73 -2.18 -4.93 20.93
CA TYR A 73 -3.48 -5.56 20.99
C TYR A 73 -3.72 -6.11 22.40
N THR A 74 -4.75 -5.61 23.08
CA THR A 74 -5.01 -5.89 24.50
C THR A 74 -6.08 -6.95 24.74
N ALA A 75 -6.75 -7.40 23.68
CA ALA A 75 -7.77 -8.44 23.83
C ALA A 75 -7.15 -9.81 24.14
N GLU A 76 -7.81 -10.58 24.99
CA GLU A 76 -7.47 -11.97 25.25
C GLU A 76 -7.87 -12.85 24.08
N PHE A 77 -7.06 -13.87 23.80
CA PHE A 77 -7.36 -14.86 22.78
C PHE A 77 -8.19 -16.00 23.38
N SER A 78 -9.35 -16.27 22.79
CA SER A 78 -10.19 -17.40 23.15
C SER A 78 -9.57 -18.73 22.69
N LYS A 79 -10.10 -19.85 23.20
CA LYS A 79 -9.67 -21.18 22.73
C LYS A 79 -9.96 -21.36 21.24
N GLU A 80 -11.04 -20.78 20.76
CA GLU A 80 -11.47 -20.74 19.37
C GLU A 80 -10.48 -19.97 18.50
N ASP A 81 -10.00 -18.82 18.97
CA ASP A 81 -8.94 -18.05 18.29
C ASP A 81 -7.65 -18.86 18.15
N VAL A 82 -7.23 -19.54 19.19
CA VAL A 82 -6.02 -20.40 19.16
C VAL A 82 -6.19 -21.55 18.18
N ALA A 83 -7.36 -22.19 18.18
CA ALA A 83 -7.66 -23.28 17.25
C ALA A 83 -7.69 -22.79 15.79
N GLN A 84 -8.30 -21.62 15.54
CA GLN A 84 -8.33 -21.01 14.21
C GLN A 84 -6.92 -20.61 13.75
N PHE A 85 -6.12 -20.01 14.63
CA PHE A 85 -4.73 -19.67 14.34
C PHE A 85 -3.92 -20.91 13.90
N ILE A 86 -4.02 -22.04 14.64
CA ILE A 86 -3.32 -23.29 14.28
C ILE A 86 -3.78 -23.81 12.92
N LYS A 87 -5.08 -23.75 12.63
CA LYS A 87 -5.64 -24.16 11.34
C LYS A 87 -5.10 -23.31 10.20
N ASP A 88 -5.11 -21.98 10.36
CA ASP A 88 -4.63 -21.01 9.35
C ASP A 88 -3.12 -21.15 9.14
N PHE A 89 -2.36 -21.35 10.24
CA PHE A 89 -0.93 -21.61 10.20
C PHE A 89 -0.59 -22.85 9.38
N ASN A 90 -1.27 -23.96 9.65
CA ASN A 90 -1.04 -25.22 8.92
C ASN A 90 -1.42 -25.10 7.43
N SER A 91 -2.49 -24.35 7.12
CA SER A 91 -2.89 -24.07 5.75
C SER A 91 -1.85 -23.24 5.01
N GLU A 92 -1.36 -22.17 5.64
CA GLU A 92 -0.33 -21.31 5.03
C GLU A 92 1.00 -22.03 4.87
N GLN A 93 1.40 -22.81 5.87
CA GLN A 93 2.57 -23.68 5.77
C GLN A 93 2.49 -24.61 4.55
N GLY A 94 1.31 -25.20 4.31
CA GLY A 94 1.07 -26.06 3.13
C GLY A 94 1.26 -25.29 1.82
N LYS A 95 0.69 -24.07 1.71
CA LYS A 95 0.85 -23.23 0.51
C LYS A 95 2.29 -22.83 0.25
N GLN A 96 3.05 -22.50 1.30
CA GLN A 96 4.46 -22.11 1.15
C GLN A 96 5.32 -23.30 0.70
N ILE A 97 5.04 -24.51 1.19
CA ILE A 97 5.69 -25.73 0.70
C ILE A 97 5.40 -25.93 -0.79
N GLU A 98 4.13 -25.81 -1.19
CA GLU A 98 3.71 -25.95 -2.59
C GLU A 98 4.38 -24.90 -3.50
N LYS A 99 4.50 -23.65 -3.03
CA LYS A 99 5.21 -22.58 -3.74
C LYS A 99 6.69 -22.92 -3.94
N VAL A 100 7.37 -23.46 -2.92
CA VAL A 100 8.77 -23.90 -3.03
C VAL A 100 8.91 -25.05 -4.03
N VAL A 101 8.01 -26.02 -4.01
CA VAL A 101 8.00 -27.12 -4.98
C VAL A 101 7.87 -26.58 -6.40
N THR A 102 6.92 -25.67 -6.64
CA THR A 102 6.67 -25.07 -7.96
C THR A 102 7.86 -24.26 -8.45
N SER A 103 8.43 -23.40 -7.62
CA SER A 103 9.57 -22.56 -7.98
C SER A 103 10.83 -23.39 -8.27
N THR A 104 11.04 -24.45 -7.52
CA THR A 104 12.18 -25.36 -7.71
C THR A 104 12.02 -26.18 -8.99
N SER A 105 10.81 -26.64 -9.29
CA SER A 105 10.53 -27.35 -10.54
C SER A 105 10.85 -26.51 -11.79
N GLN A 106 10.59 -25.21 -11.75
CA GLN A 106 10.92 -24.27 -12.83
C GLN A 106 12.43 -24.05 -13.02
N LYS A 107 13.27 -24.31 -12.01
CA LYS A 107 14.73 -24.19 -12.07
C LYS A 107 15.42 -25.44 -12.67
N ILE A 108 14.68 -26.51 -12.85
CA ILE A 108 15.26 -27.75 -13.41
C ILE A 108 15.36 -27.61 -14.92
N THR A 109 16.61 -27.52 -15.42
CA THR A 109 16.88 -27.43 -16.87
C THR A 109 16.51 -28.74 -17.55
N PRO A 110 15.72 -28.72 -18.64
CA PRO A 110 15.45 -29.91 -19.42
C PRO A 110 16.75 -30.49 -20.06
N GLY A 111 17.00 -31.76 -19.90
CA GLY A 111 18.07 -32.46 -20.59
C GLY A 111 19.13 -33.07 -19.68
N GLY A 112 18.97 -34.34 -19.32
CA GLY A 112 20.03 -35.17 -18.74
C GLY A 112 19.94 -35.47 -17.24
N THR A 113 18.86 -35.14 -16.55
CA THR A 113 18.67 -35.50 -15.14
C THR A 113 17.76 -36.67 -14.95
N THR A 114 18.22 -37.70 -14.19
CA THR A 114 17.33 -38.79 -13.77
C THR A 114 16.32 -38.33 -12.74
N GLN A 115 15.16 -39.00 -12.63
CA GLN A 115 14.12 -38.66 -11.65
C GLN A 115 14.69 -38.52 -10.23
N GLY A 116 15.59 -39.42 -9.81
CA GLY A 116 16.21 -39.34 -8.49
C GLY A 116 17.12 -38.11 -8.30
N ALA A 117 17.74 -37.59 -9.36
CA ALA A 117 18.50 -36.35 -9.29
C ALA A 117 17.58 -35.13 -9.20
N VAL A 118 16.44 -35.13 -9.90
CA VAL A 118 15.38 -34.12 -9.81
C VAL A 118 14.84 -34.06 -8.39
N ASP A 119 14.44 -35.20 -7.81
CA ASP A 119 13.91 -35.27 -6.45
C ASP A 119 14.95 -34.78 -5.41
N LYS A 120 16.22 -35.08 -5.61
CA LYS A 120 17.30 -34.59 -4.75
C LYS A 120 17.48 -33.07 -4.86
N ILE A 121 17.42 -32.50 -6.07
CA ILE A 121 17.51 -31.05 -6.29
C ILE A 121 16.31 -30.36 -5.61
N ILE A 122 15.09 -30.85 -5.82
CA ILE A 122 13.88 -30.30 -5.19
C ILE A 122 14.00 -30.36 -3.66
N SER A 123 14.38 -31.49 -3.09
CA SER A 123 14.48 -31.65 -1.63
C SER A 123 15.58 -30.78 -1.02
N THR A 124 16.71 -30.58 -1.70
CA THR A 124 17.80 -29.74 -1.20
C THR A 124 17.41 -28.26 -1.26
N THR A 125 16.91 -27.79 -2.40
CA THR A 125 16.46 -26.40 -2.56
C THR A 125 15.30 -26.07 -1.60
N ALA A 126 14.37 -27.00 -1.39
CA ALA A 126 13.28 -26.79 -0.44
C ALA A 126 13.77 -26.63 1.00
N LYS A 127 14.83 -27.35 1.41
CA LYS A 127 15.44 -27.18 2.74
C LYS A 127 16.10 -25.83 2.93
N GLU A 128 16.65 -25.26 1.88
CA GLU A 128 17.33 -23.96 1.92
C GLU A 128 16.33 -22.80 1.80
N GLU A 129 15.34 -22.88 0.92
CA GLU A 129 14.41 -21.77 0.63
C GLU A 129 13.25 -21.69 1.63
N TYR A 130 12.68 -22.83 2.09
CA TYR A 130 11.50 -22.81 2.95
C TYR A 130 11.63 -21.98 4.25
N PRO A 131 12.74 -22.05 5.01
CA PRO A 131 12.89 -21.24 6.21
C PRO A 131 12.89 -19.74 5.96
N SER A 132 13.27 -19.29 4.75
CA SER A 132 13.24 -17.88 4.38
C SER A 132 11.85 -17.42 3.95
N LEU A 133 11.01 -18.32 3.43
CA LEU A 133 9.66 -18.03 2.95
C LEU A 133 8.59 -18.11 4.04
N PHE A 134 8.81 -18.93 5.07
CA PHE A 134 7.82 -19.14 6.11
C PHE A 134 8.43 -19.09 7.51
N LYS A 135 8.19 -17.99 8.20
CA LYS A 135 8.57 -17.79 9.61
C LYS A 135 7.32 -17.75 10.48
N PRO A 136 7.19 -18.66 11.47
CA PRO A 136 6.00 -18.69 12.34
C PRO A 136 5.71 -17.38 13.07
N ALA A 137 6.76 -16.65 13.47
CA ALA A 137 6.61 -15.35 14.13
C ALA A 137 6.02 -14.27 13.19
N ASP A 138 6.45 -14.24 11.92
CA ASP A 138 5.94 -13.31 10.93
C ASP A 138 4.46 -13.62 10.61
N PHE A 139 4.12 -14.92 10.50
CA PHE A 139 2.73 -15.36 10.34
C PHE A 139 1.87 -14.93 11.54
N ALA A 140 2.35 -15.13 12.75
CA ALA A 140 1.64 -14.75 13.97
C ALA A 140 1.44 -13.23 14.02
N SER A 141 2.45 -12.45 13.66
CA SER A 141 2.34 -11.01 13.55
C SER A 141 1.23 -10.62 12.57
N ASP A 142 1.26 -11.13 11.34
CA ASP A 142 0.25 -10.82 10.33
C ASP A 142 -1.16 -11.23 10.75
N TRP A 143 -1.29 -12.41 11.37
CA TRP A 143 -2.58 -12.93 11.85
C TRP A 143 -3.18 -12.04 12.96
N VAL A 144 -2.37 -11.64 13.95
CA VAL A 144 -2.79 -10.74 15.03
C VAL A 144 -3.14 -9.37 14.47
N TRP A 145 -2.29 -8.80 13.62
CA TRP A 145 -2.56 -7.52 12.99
C TRP A 145 -3.86 -7.50 12.18
N ASN A 146 -4.31 -8.65 11.65
CA ASN A 146 -5.61 -8.75 10.99
C ASN A 146 -6.80 -8.64 11.95
N LYS A 147 -6.59 -8.91 13.24
CA LYS A 147 -7.59 -8.72 14.31
C LYS A 147 -7.64 -7.26 14.80
N VAL A 148 -6.57 -6.48 14.62
CA VAL A 148 -6.53 -5.06 15.04
C VAL A 148 -7.49 -4.24 14.19
N ASN A 149 -8.49 -3.64 14.85
CA ASN A 149 -9.51 -2.84 14.18
C ASN A 149 -9.15 -1.34 14.18
N PHE A 150 -8.59 -0.84 13.09
CA PHE A 150 -8.27 0.58 12.92
C PHE A 150 -9.48 1.51 12.81
N LYS A 151 -10.71 0.97 12.78
CA LYS A 151 -11.94 1.81 12.85
C LYS A 151 -12.30 2.18 14.27
N ASP A 152 -11.90 1.38 15.24
CA ASP A 152 -12.10 1.65 16.68
C ASP A 152 -10.80 2.15 17.30
N GLU A 153 -10.62 3.46 17.31
CA GLU A 153 -9.40 4.09 17.82
C GLU A 153 -9.18 3.87 19.32
N LYS A 154 -10.25 3.63 20.08
CA LYS A 154 -10.16 3.39 21.52
C LYS A 154 -9.52 2.05 21.84
N GLY A 155 -9.62 1.08 20.94
CA GLY A 155 -9.01 -0.24 21.06
C GLY A 155 -7.59 -0.34 20.48
N LEU A 156 -7.04 0.77 19.95
CA LEU A 156 -5.71 0.77 19.35
C LEU A 156 -4.61 0.96 20.40
N GLY A 157 -3.54 0.18 20.30
CA GLY A 157 -2.32 0.40 21.08
C GLY A 157 -1.53 1.64 20.61
N ALA A 158 -0.60 2.08 21.47
CA ALA A 158 0.17 3.31 21.26
C ALA A 158 0.87 3.38 19.89
N LYS A 159 1.46 2.26 19.43
CA LYS A 159 2.13 2.17 18.13
C LYS A 159 1.19 2.39 16.95
N SER A 160 -0.04 1.85 17.06
CA SER A 160 -1.09 2.03 16.04
C SER A 160 -1.62 3.45 16.01
N LEU A 161 -1.81 4.06 17.18
CA LEU A 161 -2.24 5.46 17.30
C LEU A 161 -1.19 6.43 16.77
N ASP A 162 0.09 6.21 17.07
CA ASP A 162 1.20 7.01 16.55
C ASP A 162 1.28 6.92 15.03
N ALA A 163 1.18 5.70 14.46
CA ALA A 163 1.15 5.51 13.02
C ALA A 163 -0.04 6.21 12.38
N LEU A 164 -1.24 6.10 12.98
CA LEU A 164 -2.44 6.75 12.48
C LEU A 164 -2.32 8.28 12.51
N ALA A 165 -1.76 8.84 13.59
CA ALA A 165 -1.53 10.29 13.72
C ALA A 165 -0.53 10.79 12.66
N LYS A 166 0.58 10.05 12.43
CA LYS A 166 1.58 10.39 11.39
C LYS A 166 0.98 10.36 9.99
N VAL A 167 0.21 9.30 9.67
CA VAL A 167 -0.46 9.17 8.37
C VAL A 167 -1.48 10.29 8.16
N ARG A 168 -2.30 10.60 9.16
CA ARG A 168 -3.27 11.72 9.09
C ARG A 168 -2.57 13.07 8.90
N GLY A 169 -1.45 13.28 9.60
CA GLY A 169 -0.65 14.49 9.44
C GLY A 169 -0.14 14.65 8.00
N LEU A 170 0.39 13.58 7.42
CA LEU A 170 0.82 13.58 6.01
C LEU A 170 -0.35 13.82 5.05
N VAL A 171 -1.43 13.06 5.19
CA VAL A 171 -2.61 13.21 4.31
C VAL A 171 -3.16 14.63 4.38
N LYS A 172 -3.19 15.22 5.59
CA LYS A 172 -3.60 16.62 5.76
C LYS A 172 -2.67 17.60 5.03
N SER A 173 -1.37 17.35 5.00
CA SER A 173 -0.43 18.22 4.24
C SER A 173 -0.53 18.07 2.72
N PHE A 174 -1.06 16.93 2.26
CA PHE A 174 -1.33 16.71 0.85
C PHE A 174 -2.77 17.07 0.44
N GLU A 175 -3.74 16.90 1.33
CA GLU A 175 -5.18 17.17 1.08
C GLU A 175 -5.67 16.68 -0.29
N LEU A 176 -5.31 15.43 -0.63
CA LEU A 176 -5.68 14.80 -1.90
C LEU A 176 -7.12 14.31 -1.85
N LEU A 177 -7.90 14.62 -2.88
CA LEU A 177 -9.32 14.26 -2.94
C LEU A 177 -9.56 12.75 -3.08
N SER A 178 -8.62 12.03 -3.68
CA SER A 178 -8.70 10.58 -3.90
C SER A 178 -8.33 9.74 -2.69
N VAL A 179 -7.72 10.31 -1.65
CA VAL A 179 -7.28 9.58 -0.45
C VAL A 179 -8.43 9.47 0.55
N THR A 180 -8.90 8.26 0.75
CA THR A 180 -10.02 7.99 1.65
C THR A 180 -9.58 7.64 3.08
N ASP A 181 -10.51 7.71 4.02
CA ASP A 181 -10.29 7.24 5.40
C ASP A 181 -9.84 5.75 5.47
N ASN A 182 -10.29 4.92 4.52
CA ASN A 182 -9.85 3.53 4.46
C ASN A 182 -8.38 3.43 4.03
N ASP A 183 -7.93 4.27 3.10
CA ASP A 183 -6.52 4.32 2.66
C ASP A 183 -5.63 4.78 3.82
N ILE A 184 -6.07 5.78 4.58
CA ILE A 184 -5.39 6.27 5.79
C ILE A 184 -5.19 5.13 6.79
N ARG A 185 -6.25 4.37 7.10
CA ARG A 185 -6.19 3.25 8.05
C ARG A 185 -5.32 2.11 7.53
N ALA A 186 -5.42 1.80 6.24
CA ALA A 186 -4.60 0.77 5.61
C ALA A 186 -3.11 1.14 5.65
N ALA A 187 -2.75 2.39 5.32
CA ALA A 187 -1.39 2.88 5.40
C ALA A 187 -0.87 2.89 6.85
N ALA A 188 -1.66 3.37 7.80
CA ALA A 188 -1.31 3.37 9.22
C ALA A 188 -1.04 1.95 9.73
N LYS A 189 -1.87 0.98 9.34
CA LYS A 189 -1.65 -0.44 9.65
C LYS A 189 -0.32 -0.93 9.11
N GLN A 190 0.00 -0.67 7.84
CA GLN A 190 1.27 -1.08 7.23
C GLN A 190 2.49 -0.45 7.93
N ILE A 191 2.38 0.81 8.34
CA ILE A 191 3.44 1.52 9.06
C ILE A 191 3.59 0.96 10.48
N ALA A 192 2.49 0.74 11.19
CA ALA A 192 2.51 0.15 12.51
C ALA A 192 3.12 -1.27 12.51
N MET A 193 2.85 -2.06 11.46
CA MET A 193 3.46 -3.37 11.25
C MET A 193 4.96 -3.32 10.89
N GLY A 194 5.50 -2.14 10.56
CA GLY A 194 6.87 -2.00 10.05
C GLY A 194 7.05 -2.46 8.59
N LYS A 195 5.96 -2.76 7.88
CA LYS A 195 5.98 -3.18 6.47
C LYS A 195 6.15 -2.00 5.51
N LYS A 196 5.86 -0.78 5.99
CA LYS A 196 6.03 0.47 5.25
C LYS A 196 6.61 1.53 6.17
N THR A 197 7.47 2.39 5.63
CA THR A 197 7.95 3.58 6.36
C THR A 197 7.05 4.77 6.09
N VAL A 198 7.08 5.76 6.98
CA VAL A 198 6.37 7.05 6.79
C VAL A 198 6.83 7.73 5.51
N ASN A 199 8.14 7.73 5.24
CA ASN A 199 8.70 8.31 4.01
C ASN A 199 8.25 7.59 2.75
N ALA A 200 8.15 6.25 2.77
CA ALA A 200 7.62 5.50 1.64
C ALA A 200 6.16 5.86 1.36
N TYR A 201 5.36 6.06 2.39
CA TYR A 201 3.98 6.52 2.21
C TYR A 201 3.90 7.96 1.70
N GLN A 202 4.78 8.86 2.16
CA GLN A 202 4.87 10.22 1.62
C GLN A 202 5.16 10.21 0.11
N LEU A 203 6.08 9.37 -0.35
CA LEU A 203 6.35 9.21 -1.78
C LEU A 203 5.13 8.68 -2.56
N GLU A 204 4.34 7.79 -1.97
CA GLU A 204 3.07 7.33 -2.58
C GLU A 204 2.08 8.48 -2.71
N LEU A 205 1.90 9.30 -1.67
CA LEU A 205 1.06 10.50 -1.74
C LEU A 205 1.53 11.46 -2.82
N GLN A 206 2.84 11.64 -2.98
CA GLN A 206 3.38 12.43 -4.09
C GLN A 206 3.06 11.84 -5.47
N GLN A 207 3.09 10.51 -5.63
CA GLN A 207 2.67 9.90 -6.90
C GLN A 207 1.18 10.12 -7.19
N ILE A 208 0.34 10.13 -6.16
CA ILE A 208 -1.06 10.49 -6.30
C ILE A 208 -1.18 11.97 -6.66
N ALA A 209 -0.47 12.85 -5.95
CA ALA A 209 -0.45 14.29 -6.22
C ALA A 209 -0.01 14.61 -7.68
N LYS A 210 0.99 13.91 -8.22
CA LYS A 210 1.41 14.06 -9.63
C LYS A 210 0.31 13.67 -10.62
N LYS A 211 -0.56 12.74 -10.26
CA LYS A 211 -1.70 12.34 -11.11
C LYS A 211 -2.86 13.32 -10.99
N GLU A 212 -3.15 13.81 -9.80
CA GLU A 212 -4.22 14.78 -9.57
C GLU A 212 -3.84 16.18 -10.09
N TYR A 213 -2.57 16.54 -9.98
CA TYR A 213 -2.03 17.85 -10.36
C TYR A 213 -0.84 17.72 -11.32
N PRO A 214 -1.05 17.23 -12.56
CA PRO A 214 0.04 16.94 -13.51
C PRO A 214 0.87 18.17 -13.88
N GLN A 215 0.32 19.36 -13.82
CA GLN A 215 1.01 20.64 -14.05
C GLN A 215 2.13 20.94 -13.03
N PHE A 216 2.12 20.26 -11.89
CA PHE A 216 3.15 20.37 -10.85
C PHE A 216 4.04 19.13 -10.74
N ALA A 217 3.91 18.16 -11.66
CA ALA A 217 4.64 16.89 -11.60
C ALA A 217 6.16 17.06 -11.52
N ASP A 218 6.71 18.02 -12.27
CA ASP A 218 8.15 18.32 -12.25
C ASP A 218 8.60 18.86 -10.89
N ARG A 219 7.79 19.72 -10.26
CA ARG A 219 8.08 20.23 -8.91
C ARG A 219 8.10 19.12 -7.87
N PHE A 220 7.11 18.24 -7.88
CA PHE A 220 7.09 17.05 -7.01
C PHE A 220 8.25 16.10 -7.29
N SER A 221 8.74 16.06 -8.54
CA SER A 221 9.89 15.21 -8.89
C SER A 221 11.21 15.79 -8.42
N ALA A 222 11.31 17.12 -8.41
CA ALA A 222 12.52 17.82 -7.97
C ALA A 222 12.68 17.84 -6.45
N ASP A 223 11.56 17.83 -5.70
CA ASP A 223 11.59 17.86 -4.24
C ASP A 223 10.70 16.75 -3.65
N PRO A 224 11.31 15.66 -3.10
CA PRO A 224 10.58 14.56 -2.50
C PRO A 224 9.90 14.94 -1.16
N THR A 225 10.12 16.11 -0.62
CA THR A 225 9.45 16.60 0.60
C THR A 225 8.26 17.51 0.31
N LEU A 226 8.13 18.00 -0.92
CA LEU A 226 7.09 18.94 -1.34
C LEU A 226 5.70 18.31 -1.21
N THR A 227 4.78 19.05 -0.61
CA THR A 227 3.37 18.68 -0.48
C THR A 227 2.48 19.53 -1.40
N THR A 228 1.23 19.13 -1.60
CA THR A 228 0.25 19.95 -2.34
C THR A 228 -0.05 21.24 -1.59
N TYR A 229 -0.05 21.19 -0.26
CA TYR A 229 -0.22 22.40 0.56
C TYR A 229 0.92 23.42 0.32
N ASP A 230 2.17 22.95 0.21
CA ASP A 230 3.31 23.85 -0.09
C ASP A 230 3.16 24.54 -1.44
N ILE A 231 2.58 23.85 -2.43
CA ILE A 231 2.29 24.43 -3.75
C ILE A 231 1.17 25.45 -3.66
N ALA A 232 0.12 25.19 -2.89
CA ALA A 232 -1.02 26.07 -2.71
C ALA A 232 -0.76 27.22 -1.73
N ALA A 233 0.21 27.10 -0.83
CA ALA A 233 0.49 28.05 0.25
C ALA A 233 0.62 29.51 -0.21
N PRO A 234 1.26 29.85 -1.35
CA PRO A 234 1.31 31.22 -1.83
C PRO A 234 -0.08 31.81 -2.11
N VAL A 235 -1.01 31.00 -2.63
CA VAL A 235 -2.39 31.41 -2.91
C VAL A 235 -3.19 31.48 -1.61
N ILE A 236 -3.08 30.48 -0.75
CA ILE A 236 -3.73 30.48 0.56
C ILE A 236 -3.33 31.71 1.37
N ASN A 237 -2.04 32.04 1.42
CA ASN A 237 -1.54 33.24 2.10
C ASN A 237 -2.04 34.53 1.47
N LEU A 238 -2.18 34.57 0.13
CA LEU A 238 -2.74 35.71 -0.58
C LEU A 238 -4.21 35.90 -0.20
N LEU A 239 -4.99 34.83 -0.21
CA LEU A 239 -6.41 34.86 0.17
C LEU A 239 -6.59 35.24 1.65
N ALA A 240 -5.79 34.65 2.54
CA ALA A 240 -5.78 34.97 3.97
C ALA A 240 -5.61 36.48 4.20
N LYS A 241 -4.65 37.08 3.50
CA LYS A 241 -4.42 38.52 3.56
C LYS A 241 -5.58 39.33 2.95
N THR A 242 -6.17 38.84 1.85
CA THR A 242 -7.25 39.57 1.16
C THR A 242 -8.56 39.47 1.92
N TRP A 243 -8.83 38.40 2.61
CA TRP A 243 -10.05 38.17 3.43
C TRP A 243 -9.84 38.50 4.90
N GLU A 244 -8.63 38.91 5.30
CA GLU A 244 -8.27 39.25 6.69
C GLU A 244 -8.61 38.11 7.67
N MET A 245 -8.30 36.88 7.26
CA MET A 245 -8.54 35.66 8.03
C MET A 245 -7.27 34.83 8.18
N ASP A 246 -7.30 33.86 9.09
CA ASP A 246 -6.16 32.95 9.29
C ASP A 246 -6.01 32.00 8.10
N ALA A 247 -4.78 31.83 7.62
CA ALA A 247 -4.49 30.91 6.50
C ALA A 247 -4.94 29.46 6.77
N LYS A 248 -4.92 29.02 8.04
CA LYS A 248 -5.38 27.67 8.44
C LYS A 248 -6.88 27.45 8.22
N ASP A 249 -7.67 28.52 8.14
CA ASP A 249 -9.12 28.47 7.94
C ASP A 249 -9.49 28.41 6.46
N ILE A 250 -8.50 28.59 5.56
CA ILE A 250 -8.67 28.46 4.11
C ILE A 250 -8.31 27.03 3.70
N LYS A 251 -9.31 26.31 3.20
CA LYS A 251 -9.15 24.91 2.80
C LYS A 251 -8.62 24.79 1.36
N MET A 252 -8.03 23.64 1.07
CA MET A 252 -7.56 23.31 -0.30
C MET A 252 -8.72 23.21 -1.31
N ASP A 253 -9.93 22.82 -0.85
CA ASP A 253 -11.14 22.74 -1.69
C ASP A 253 -11.81 24.09 -1.95
N ASP A 254 -11.26 25.21 -1.42
CA ASP A 254 -11.73 26.55 -1.76
C ASP A 254 -11.69 26.74 -3.28
N PRO A 255 -12.77 27.25 -3.91
CA PRO A 255 -12.86 27.40 -5.37
C PRO A 255 -11.72 28.22 -5.99
N ILE A 256 -11.18 29.22 -5.27
CA ILE A 256 -10.08 30.05 -5.78
C ILE A 256 -8.75 29.28 -5.69
N VAL A 257 -8.51 28.55 -4.57
CA VAL A 257 -7.36 27.67 -4.44
C VAL A 257 -7.41 26.59 -5.52
N MET A 258 -8.56 25.93 -5.69
CA MET A 258 -8.73 24.90 -6.72
C MET A 258 -8.58 25.47 -8.14
N SER A 259 -8.97 26.71 -8.40
CA SER A 259 -8.75 27.33 -9.71
C SER A 259 -7.26 27.55 -10.02
N TYR A 260 -6.44 27.74 -8.99
CA TYR A 260 -4.99 27.76 -9.13
C TYR A 260 -4.41 26.34 -9.24
N MET A 261 -4.84 25.42 -8.39
CA MET A 261 -4.32 24.06 -8.41
C MET A 261 -4.61 23.34 -9.72
N ASN A 262 -5.74 23.65 -10.38
CA ASN A 262 -6.20 23.01 -11.63
C ASN A 262 -6.06 23.96 -12.86
N TYR A 263 -5.16 24.93 -12.85
CA TYR A 263 -5.08 25.95 -13.91
C TYR A 263 -4.82 25.38 -15.31
N ALA A 264 -4.12 24.25 -15.39
CA ALA A 264 -3.77 23.66 -16.68
C ALA A 264 -4.99 23.13 -17.46
N GLY A 265 -6.12 22.86 -16.75
CA GLY A 265 -7.30 22.28 -17.35
C GLY A 265 -7.08 20.85 -17.86
N PRO A 266 -8.10 20.25 -18.49
CA PRO A 266 -8.01 18.87 -18.98
C PRO A 266 -7.01 18.67 -20.13
N ASP A 267 -6.71 19.73 -20.89
CA ASP A 267 -5.80 19.73 -22.05
C ASP A 267 -4.34 20.08 -21.70
N GLY A 268 -4.08 20.40 -20.43
CA GLY A 268 -2.74 20.71 -19.92
C GLY A 268 -2.16 22.06 -20.42
N LYS A 269 -2.97 22.91 -21.06
CA LYS A 269 -2.49 24.15 -21.74
C LYS A 269 -2.86 25.45 -21.03
N GLY A 270 -3.59 25.37 -19.91
CA GLY A 270 -3.96 26.56 -19.14
C GLY A 270 -2.75 27.27 -18.57
N GLN A 271 -2.91 28.58 -18.34
CA GLN A 271 -1.92 29.40 -17.64
C GLN A 271 -2.34 29.59 -16.18
N PRO A 272 -1.39 29.61 -15.22
CA PRO A 272 -1.72 29.88 -13.84
C PRO A 272 -2.35 31.30 -13.74
N PRO A 273 -3.43 31.43 -12.92
CA PRO A 273 -4.02 32.74 -12.66
C PRO A 273 -2.98 33.70 -12.12
N SER A 274 -2.99 34.94 -12.62
CA SER A 274 -2.10 35.96 -12.10
C SER A 274 -2.47 36.30 -10.65
N ARG A 275 -1.52 36.86 -9.89
CA ARG A 275 -1.79 37.37 -8.55
C ARG A 275 -2.95 38.35 -8.52
N HIS A 276 -3.02 39.22 -9.56
CA HIS A 276 -4.09 40.20 -9.71
C HIS A 276 -5.46 39.53 -9.90
N ASP A 277 -5.54 38.52 -10.77
CA ASP A 277 -6.78 37.75 -11.00
C ASP A 277 -7.28 37.08 -9.75
N LEU A 278 -6.36 36.50 -8.96
CA LEU A 278 -6.69 35.83 -7.68
C LEU A 278 -7.25 36.88 -6.68
N ILE A 279 -6.64 38.07 -6.58
CA ILE A 279 -7.15 39.15 -5.73
C ILE A 279 -8.53 39.62 -6.20
N LEU A 280 -8.75 39.80 -7.49
CA LEU A 280 -10.07 40.18 -8.02
C LEU A 280 -11.12 39.15 -7.71
N LYS A 281 -10.82 37.86 -7.90
CA LYS A 281 -11.71 36.75 -7.51
C LYS A 281 -12.01 36.75 -6.01
N ALA A 282 -10.99 36.95 -5.16
CA ALA A 282 -11.15 37.00 -3.71
C ALA A 282 -12.03 38.20 -3.29
N LYS A 283 -11.86 39.37 -3.89
CA LYS A 283 -12.70 40.55 -3.63
C LYS A 283 -14.13 40.42 -4.17
N ALA A 284 -14.35 39.56 -5.17
CA ALA A 284 -15.66 39.22 -5.69
C ALA A 284 -16.42 38.21 -4.84
N ASP A 285 -15.76 37.58 -3.87
CA ASP A 285 -16.40 36.59 -2.95
C ASP A 285 -17.33 37.36 -1.99
N LYS A 286 -18.65 37.14 -2.20
CA LYS A 286 -19.72 37.79 -1.41
C LYS A 286 -19.86 37.25 0.02
N THR A 287 -19.19 36.14 0.32
CA THR A 287 -19.32 35.45 1.63
C THR A 287 -18.18 35.79 2.58
N LYS A 288 -17.01 36.20 2.06
CA LYS A 288 -15.82 36.47 2.87
C LYS A 288 -15.38 37.91 2.81
N TYR A 289 -15.21 38.49 1.60
CA TYR A 289 -14.68 39.83 1.43
C TYR A 289 -15.53 40.93 2.08
N PRO A 290 -16.88 40.91 2.06
CA PRO A 290 -17.68 42.00 2.67
C PRO A 290 -17.45 42.20 4.17
N TYR A 291 -16.87 41.19 4.85
CA TYR A 291 -16.59 41.26 6.28
C TYR A 291 -15.18 41.76 6.60
N THR A 292 -14.38 42.09 5.60
CA THR A 292 -13.04 42.65 5.78
C THR A 292 -13.10 44.11 6.16
N GLU A 293 -12.07 44.59 6.85
CA GLU A 293 -11.91 46.02 7.18
C GLU A 293 -11.75 46.85 5.89
N GLU A 294 -11.01 46.32 4.90
CA GLU A 294 -10.85 46.96 3.58
C GLU A 294 -12.21 47.20 2.91
N ALA A 295 -13.10 46.20 2.87
CA ALA A 295 -14.42 46.35 2.24
C ALA A 295 -15.29 47.36 2.99
N ASN A 296 -15.25 47.33 4.33
CA ASN A 296 -15.99 48.31 5.15
C ASN A 296 -15.49 49.73 4.93
N ASN A 297 -14.19 49.93 4.88
CA ASN A 297 -13.60 51.25 4.61
C ASN A 297 -13.95 51.74 3.19
N ASN A 298 -13.87 50.89 2.19
CA ASN A 298 -14.27 51.21 0.81
C ASN A 298 -15.76 51.60 0.72
N ALA A 299 -16.64 50.86 1.41
CA ALA A 299 -18.06 51.19 1.47
C ALA A 299 -18.33 52.51 2.16
N ARG A 300 -17.61 52.80 3.26
CA ARG A 300 -17.71 54.07 4.01
C ARG A 300 -17.22 55.23 3.12
N ASP A 301 -16.07 55.11 2.44
CA ASP A 301 -15.52 56.14 1.59
C ASP A 301 -16.43 56.41 0.37
N ALA A 302 -17.02 55.34 -0.20
CA ALA A 302 -18.04 55.51 -1.26
C ALA A 302 -19.27 56.25 -0.77
N ALA A 303 -19.75 55.91 0.46
CA ALA A 303 -20.92 56.58 1.09
C ALA A 303 -20.59 58.09 1.33
N VAL A 304 -19.40 58.40 1.86
CA VAL A 304 -18.95 59.80 2.07
C VAL A 304 -18.83 60.51 0.73
N GLY A 305 -18.27 59.88 -0.31
CA GLY A 305 -18.19 60.43 -1.64
C GLY A 305 -19.56 60.77 -2.23
N LEU A 306 -20.52 59.86 -2.10
CA LEU A 306 -21.90 60.06 -2.54
C LEU A 306 -22.57 61.21 -1.76
N ALA A 307 -22.43 61.23 -0.43
CA ALA A 307 -23.01 62.29 0.41
C ALA A 307 -22.49 63.66 -0.02
N ARG A 308 -21.20 63.79 -0.25
CA ARG A 308 -20.60 65.04 -0.77
C ARG A 308 -21.13 65.41 -2.16
N ALA A 309 -21.29 64.44 -3.07
CA ALA A 309 -21.82 64.66 -4.41
C ALA A 309 -23.28 65.17 -4.36
N PHE A 310 -24.05 64.80 -3.35
CA PHE A 310 -25.41 65.26 -3.13
C PHE A 310 -25.51 66.50 -2.20
N GLY A 311 -24.38 67.10 -1.83
CA GLY A 311 -24.34 68.35 -1.07
C GLY A 311 -24.54 68.17 0.45
N PHE A 312 -24.46 66.96 0.97
CA PHE A 312 -24.46 66.70 2.40
C PHE A 312 -23.05 66.99 2.95
N GLY A 313 -22.96 67.87 3.93
CA GLY A 313 -21.73 68.13 4.68
C GLY A 313 -21.38 66.90 5.57
N VAL A 314 -20.32 66.16 5.24
CA VAL A 314 -19.78 65.03 6.00
C VAL A 314 -18.33 65.31 6.34
#